data_ec33d5d11a6c636d1bae9b521908ee4a
#
_entry.id   ec33d5d11a6c636d1bae9b521908ee4a
#
_cell.length_a   1.000
_cell.length_b   1.000
_cell.length_c   1.000
_cell.angle_alpha   90.00
_cell.angle_beta   90.00
_cell.angle_gamma   90.00
#
_symmetry.space_group_name_H-M   'P 1'
#
loop_
_entity.id
_entity.type
_entity.pdbx_description
1 polymer ?
#
loop_
_entity_poly.entity_id
_entity_poly.type
_entity_poly.pdbx_seq_one_letter_code
_entity_poly.pdbx_strand_id
1 'polypeptide(L)'
;NIIINDLKKFYEYWFLKVKSMQKILKKFSLIILIFLTGCSSTTFVYNRIDFLLPWYLASYVDLSRDQKQYLDELLIPFFSWHRHEELPRYAEIINSVEEILDSEVKVENITLITQDVEESWFRLEDELLLWILPLTKDLSDEQINNFLQVMQTKTIESENRYLKRNDQVYQKDNYNRLRKNLRRFIGTMTKEQRELVKSASKSMRRVDTEWIQNRKKLVANLGSILQRKESWEKRFISITHRDDLVSKNYRDNYAYNIDITNHLIAAILNTRTEKQDKK
;
A
#
# COMPACT_ATOMS: atom_id res chain seq x y z
N ASN A 1 -51.44 43.66 -15.41
CA ASN A 1 -51.06 43.45 -14.00
C ASN A 1 -50.64 41.99 -13.64
N ILE A 2 -51.06 40.96 -14.39
CA ILE A 2 -50.74 39.56 -14.11
C ILE A 2 -49.28 39.24 -14.46
N ILE A 3 -48.79 39.72 -15.61
CA ILE A 3 -47.42 39.47 -16.10
C ILE A 3 -46.35 40.07 -15.18
N ILE A 4 -46.62 41.25 -14.60
CA ILE A 4 -45.68 41.91 -13.68
C ILE A 4 -45.56 41.14 -12.33
N ASN A 5 -46.66 40.54 -11.87
CA ASN A 5 -46.64 39.73 -10.64
C ASN A 5 -45.91 38.39 -10.83
N ASP A 6 -46.01 37.77 -12.00
CA ASP A 6 -45.30 36.54 -12.30
C ASP A 6 -43.79 36.77 -12.50
N LEU A 7 -43.39 37.89 -13.11
CA LEU A 7 -42.00 38.29 -13.21
C LEU A 7 -41.39 38.58 -11.83
N LYS A 8 -42.15 39.19 -10.92
CA LYS A 8 -41.67 39.49 -9.56
C LYS A 8 -41.47 38.19 -8.73
N LYS A 9 -42.40 37.22 -8.84
CA LYS A 9 -42.27 35.89 -8.21
C LYS A 9 -41.12 35.11 -8.79
N PHE A 10 -40.87 35.16 -10.10
CA PHE A 10 -39.75 34.51 -10.75
C PHE A 10 -38.41 35.12 -10.28
N TYR A 11 -38.32 36.45 -10.14
CA TYR A 11 -37.12 37.16 -9.64
C TYR A 11 -36.83 36.83 -8.19
N GLU A 12 -37.85 36.77 -7.31
CA GLU A 12 -37.70 36.37 -5.91
C GLU A 12 -37.25 34.91 -5.77
N TYR A 13 -37.84 34.00 -6.53
CA TYR A 13 -37.43 32.59 -6.55
C TYR A 13 -36.00 32.40 -7.06
N TRP A 14 -35.62 33.10 -8.13
CA TRP A 14 -34.26 33.07 -8.67
C TRP A 14 -33.24 33.63 -7.68
N PHE A 15 -33.56 34.72 -7.03
CA PHE A 15 -32.71 35.36 -6.03
C PHE A 15 -32.51 34.50 -4.77
N LEU A 16 -33.54 33.80 -4.30
CA LEU A 16 -33.44 32.83 -3.20
C LEU A 16 -32.64 31.62 -3.59
N LYS A 17 -32.73 31.13 -4.81
CA LYS A 17 -31.94 30.01 -5.33
C LYS A 17 -30.45 30.35 -5.45
N VAL A 18 -30.13 31.55 -5.92
CA VAL A 18 -28.75 32.05 -6.00
C VAL A 18 -28.14 32.24 -4.60
N LYS A 19 -28.88 32.78 -3.63
CA LYS A 19 -28.44 32.89 -2.23
C LYS A 19 -28.23 31.50 -1.59
N SER A 20 -29.07 30.54 -1.87
CA SER A 20 -28.91 29.16 -1.39
C SER A 20 -27.68 28.52 -2.00
N MET A 21 -27.44 28.68 -3.28
CA MET A 21 -26.27 28.17 -4.00
C MET A 21 -24.98 28.80 -3.49
N GLN A 22 -24.96 30.09 -3.22
CA GLN A 22 -23.81 30.77 -2.60
C GLN A 22 -23.52 30.27 -1.17
N LYS A 23 -24.54 29.93 -0.37
CA LYS A 23 -24.35 29.30 0.95
C LYS A 23 -23.76 27.89 0.84
N ILE A 24 -24.18 27.11 -0.16
CA ILE A 24 -23.63 25.78 -0.43
C ILE A 24 -22.18 25.89 -0.92
N LEU A 25 -21.89 26.81 -1.86
CA LEU A 25 -20.51 27.04 -2.33
C LEU A 25 -19.59 27.52 -1.18
N LYS A 26 -20.06 28.41 -0.29
CA LYS A 26 -19.27 28.84 0.88
C LYS A 26 -18.99 27.68 1.85
N LYS A 27 -19.97 26.79 2.09
CA LYS A 27 -19.77 25.60 2.91
C LYS A 27 -18.81 24.60 2.25
N PHE A 28 -18.92 24.43 0.93
CA PHE A 28 -18.01 23.57 0.15
C PHE A 28 -16.59 24.15 0.09
N SER A 29 -16.44 25.46 -0.07
CA SER A 29 -15.15 26.18 0.02
C SER A 29 -14.52 26.06 1.40
N LEU A 30 -15.32 26.13 2.47
CA LEU A 30 -14.83 25.94 3.85
C LEU A 30 -14.35 24.49 4.08
N ILE A 31 -15.06 23.50 3.54
CA ILE A 31 -14.66 22.08 3.60
C ILE A 31 -13.35 21.87 2.81
N ILE A 32 -13.23 22.43 1.61
CA ILE A 32 -12.00 22.38 0.81
C ILE A 32 -10.83 23.08 1.55
N LEU A 33 -11.09 24.22 2.22
CA LEU A 33 -10.07 24.93 3.00
C LEU A 33 -9.58 24.11 4.20
N ILE A 34 -10.45 23.32 4.84
CA ILE A 34 -10.08 22.39 5.92
C ILE A 34 -9.19 21.24 5.39
N PHE A 35 -9.42 20.77 4.16
CA PHE A 35 -8.55 19.80 3.51
C PHE A 35 -7.20 20.37 3.03
N LEU A 36 -7.09 21.69 2.87
CA LEU A 36 -5.86 22.38 2.46
C LEU A 36 -4.98 22.80 3.64
N THR A 37 -5.51 22.85 4.87
CA THR A 37 -4.73 23.12 6.08
C THR A 37 -4.10 21.82 6.61
N GLY A 38 -3.06 21.35 5.93
CA GLY A 38 -1.86 20.75 6.52
C GLY A 38 -1.94 19.54 7.45
N CYS A 39 -3.01 18.75 7.51
CA CYS A 39 -2.87 17.38 7.98
C CYS A 39 -2.39 16.53 6.81
N SER A 40 -1.16 16.02 6.87
CA SER A 40 -0.64 15.15 5.83
C SER A 40 -1.66 14.02 5.63
N SER A 41 -1.94 13.67 4.38
CA SER A 41 -2.87 12.57 4.05
C SER A 41 -2.48 11.28 4.78
N THR A 42 -1.21 11.11 5.08
CA THR A 42 -0.64 9.98 5.84
C THR A 42 -1.13 9.97 7.29
N THR A 43 -1.07 11.09 8.00
CA THR A 43 -1.56 11.20 9.39
C THR A 43 -3.07 10.95 9.46
N PHE A 44 -3.82 11.48 8.48
CA PHE A 44 -5.26 11.23 8.41
C PHE A 44 -5.57 9.75 8.18
N VAL A 45 -4.91 9.09 7.22
CA VAL A 45 -5.09 7.66 6.94
C VAL A 45 -4.67 6.83 8.14
N TYR A 46 -3.53 7.15 8.78
CA TYR A 46 -3.05 6.43 9.97
C TYR A 46 -4.05 6.51 11.13
N ASN A 47 -4.62 7.69 11.39
CA ASN A 47 -5.61 7.87 12.46
C ASN A 47 -7.00 7.30 12.13
N ARG A 48 -7.19 6.73 10.92
CA ARG A 48 -8.42 6.08 10.46
C ARG A 48 -8.20 4.63 10.03
N ILE A 49 -7.06 4.08 10.36
CA ILE A 49 -6.71 2.71 9.97
C ILE A 49 -7.58 1.68 10.70
N ASP A 50 -8.05 2.02 11.91
CA ASP A 50 -9.07 1.31 12.68
C ASP A 50 -10.37 1.11 11.89
N PHE A 51 -10.77 2.11 11.09
CA PHE A 51 -11.93 2.02 10.20
C PHE A 51 -11.59 1.36 8.86
N LEU A 52 -10.41 1.64 8.30
CA LEU A 52 -10.01 1.17 6.96
C LEU A 52 -9.69 -0.32 6.94
N LEU A 53 -9.11 -0.87 8.02
CA LEU A 53 -8.72 -2.27 8.06
C LEU A 53 -9.92 -3.23 8.06
N PRO A 54 -10.97 -3.05 8.89
CA PRO A 54 -12.19 -3.84 8.81
C PRO A 54 -12.85 -3.76 7.43
N TRP A 55 -12.89 -2.57 6.83
CA TRP A 55 -13.41 -2.39 5.46
C TRP A 55 -12.60 -3.17 4.42
N TYR A 56 -11.27 -3.16 4.52
CA TYR A 56 -10.39 -3.95 3.65
C TYR A 56 -10.60 -5.45 3.84
N LEU A 57 -10.68 -5.92 5.09
CA LEU A 57 -10.91 -7.33 5.43
C LEU A 57 -12.27 -7.82 4.94
N ALA A 58 -13.31 -6.96 4.93
CA ALA A 58 -14.62 -7.31 4.38
C ALA A 58 -14.59 -7.70 2.88
N SER A 59 -13.53 -7.35 2.15
CA SER A 59 -13.31 -7.81 0.78
C SER A 59 -12.78 -9.25 0.68
N TYR A 60 -12.46 -9.88 1.81
CA TYR A 60 -11.92 -11.24 1.91
C TYR A 60 -12.79 -12.17 2.75
N VAL A 61 -13.38 -11.67 3.82
CA VAL A 61 -14.19 -12.46 4.75
C VAL A 61 -15.35 -11.60 5.28
N ASP A 62 -16.55 -12.17 5.28
CA ASP A 62 -17.72 -11.50 5.87
C ASP A 62 -17.78 -11.84 7.37
N LEU A 63 -17.36 -10.87 8.18
CA LEU A 63 -17.36 -10.98 9.64
C LEU A 63 -18.75 -10.65 10.19
N SER A 64 -19.22 -11.42 11.18
CA SER A 64 -20.39 -11.11 11.97
C SER A 64 -20.20 -9.80 12.75
N ARG A 65 -21.28 -9.30 13.35
CA ARG A 65 -21.20 -8.08 14.19
C ARG A 65 -20.25 -8.28 15.36
N ASP A 66 -20.35 -9.42 16.03
CA ASP A 66 -19.52 -9.73 17.21
C ASP A 66 -18.05 -9.92 16.83
N GLN A 67 -17.78 -10.56 15.68
CA GLN A 67 -16.43 -10.69 15.15
C GLN A 67 -15.82 -9.33 14.74
N LYS A 68 -16.60 -8.38 14.22
CA LYS A 68 -16.13 -7.02 13.95
C LYS A 68 -15.77 -6.30 15.23
N GLN A 69 -16.61 -6.38 16.25
CA GLN A 69 -16.29 -5.83 17.58
C GLN A 69 -15.02 -6.47 18.16
N TYR A 70 -14.90 -7.79 18.08
CA TYR A 70 -13.72 -8.52 18.55
C TYR A 70 -12.44 -8.10 17.79
N LEU A 71 -12.54 -7.91 16.48
CA LEU A 71 -11.42 -7.36 15.67
C LEU A 71 -10.99 -5.97 16.17
N ASP A 72 -11.96 -5.08 16.45
CA ASP A 72 -11.64 -3.74 16.97
C ASP A 72 -10.90 -3.83 18.32
N GLU A 73 -11.30 -4.73 19.21
CA GLU A 73 -10.63 -4.99 20.48
C GLU A 73 -9.20 -5.52 20.30
N LEU A 74 -8.98 -6.43 19.35
CA LEU A 74 -7.66 -6.96 19.01
C LEU A 74 -6.72 -5.92 18.39
N LEU A 75 -7.27 -4.96 17.66
CA LEU A 75 -6.47 -3.92 17.01
C LEU A 75 -5.95 -2.85 17.99
N ILE A 76 -6.58 -2.64 19.12
CA ILE A 76 -6.15 -1.66 20.13
C ILE A 76 -4.71 -1.93 20.59
N PRO A 77 -4.35 -3.12 21.11
CA PRO A 77 -2.99 -3.42 21.53
C PRO A 77 -2.00 -3.47 20.35
N PHE A 78 -2.43 -3.95 19.17
CA PHE A 78 -1.60 -3.91 17.96
C PHE A 78 -1.19 -2.47 17.60
N PHE A 79 -2.13 -1.52 17.58
CA PHE A 79 -1.80 -0.12 17.30
C PHE A 79 -0.99 0.53 18.42
N SER A 80 -1.17 0.11 19.67
CA SER A 80 -0.32 0.55 20.77
C SER A 80 1.12 0.11 20.56
N TRP A 81 1.35 -1.18 20.28
CA TRP A 81 2.66 -1.71 19.92
C TRP A 81 3.26 -0.96 18.73
N HIS A 82 2.53 -0.83 17.62
CA HIS A 82 3.01 -0.14 16.44
C HIS A 82 3.47 1.30 16.71
N ARG A 83 2.73 2.03 17.56
CA ARG A 83 3.10 3.42 17.93
C ARG A 83 4.35 3.49 18.80
N HIS A 84 4.52 2.57 19.72
CA HIS A 84 5.61 2.64 20.70
C HIS A 84 6.88 1.95 20.21
N GLU A 85 6.75 0.92 19.38
CA GLU A 85 7.91 0.11 18.94
C GLU A 85 8.30 0.38 17.48
N GLU A 86 7.34 0.46 16.56
CA GLU A 86 7.66 0.56 15.13
C GLU A 86 7.79 2.01 14.62
N LEU A 87 6.93 2.94 15.05
CA LEU A 87 7.05 4.34 14.60
C LEU A 87 8.40 4.99 14.97
N PRO A 88 9.01 4.75 16.15
CA PRO A 88 10.36 5.24 16.42
C PRO A 88 11.40 4.70 15.43
N ARG A 89 11.36 3.41 15.08
CA ARG A 89 12.27 2.80 14.10
C ARG A 89 12.08 3.40 12.70
N TYR A 90 10.83 3.69 12.32
CA TYR A 90 10.58 4.41 11.05
C TYR A 90 11.17 5.82 11.06
N ALA A 91 11.15 6.50 12.20
CA ALA A 91 11.81 7.80 12.35
C ALA A 91 13.34 7.67 12.22
N GLU A 92 13.96 6.62 12.77
CA GLU A 92 15.39 6.33 12.58
C GLU A 92 15.73 6.10 11.11
N ILE A 93 14.92 5.31 10.37
CA ILE A 93 15.11 5.11 8.93
C ILE A 93 15.02 6.45 8.17
N ILE A 94 14.07 7.32 8.53
CA ILE A 94 13.92 8.66 7.91
C ILE A 94 15.16 9.52 8.21
N ASN A 95 15.65 9.54 9.43
CA ASN A 95 16.87 10.27 9.81
C ASN A 95 18.07 9.77 9.00
N SER A 96 18.23 8.43 8.85
CA SER A 96 19.29 7.85 8.02
C SER A 96 19.17 8.28 6.54
N VAL A 97 17.95 8.45 6.02
CA VAL A 97 17.74 9.01 4.68
C VAL A 97 18.18 10.47 4.62
N GLU A 98 17.84 11.30 5.61
CA GLU A 98 18.25 12.71 5.66
C GLU A 98 19.79 12.84 5.68
N GLU A 99 20.49 12.06 6.52
CA GLU A 99 21.95 12.09 6.62
C GLU A 99 22.67 11.78 5.30
N ILE A 100 22.17 10.81 4.53
CA ILE A 100 22.79 10.44 3.24
C ILE A 100 22.55 11.48 2.14
N LEU A 101 21.53 12.34 2.28
CA LEU A 101 21.21 13.36 1.27
C LEU A 101 22.16 14.57 1.29
N ASP A 102 22.90 14.77 2.36
CA ASP A 102 23.87 15.88 2.52
C ASP A 102 25.18 15.64 1.73
N SER A 103 25.38 14.44 1.18
CA SER A 103 26.57 14.06 0.44
C SER A 103 26.24 13.27 -0.82
N GLU A 104 27.28 12.77 -1.53
CA GLU A 104 27.08 11.81 -2.61
C GLU A 104 26.42 10.52 -2.07
N VAL A 105 25.25 10.20 -2.63
CA VAL A 105 24.48 9.02 -2.23
C VAL A 105 25.11 7.76 -2.82
N LYS A 106 25.64 6.91 -1.96
CA LYS A 106 26.22 5.60 -2.34
C LYS A 106 25.13 4.53 -2.40
N VAL A 107 25.30 3.55 -3.26
CA VAL A 107 24.35 2.43 -3.44
C VAL A 107 24.24 1.62 -2.15
N GLU A 108 25.35 1.46 -1.43
CA GLU A 108 25.43 0.74 -0.15
C GLU A 108 24.50 1.36 0.90
N ASN A 109 24.42 2.70 0.98
CA ASN A 109 23.49 3.38 1.89
C ASN A 109 22.02 3.08 1.54
N ILE A 110 21.69 3.12 0.24
CA ILE A 110 20.34 2.77 -0.22
C ILE A 110 20.01 1.31 0.08
N THR A 111 21.01 0.43 -0.04
CA THR A 111 20.84 -1.00 0.27
C THR A 111 20.54 -1.22 1.74
N LEU A 112 21.25 -0.56 2.66
CA LEU A 112 20.97 -0.64 4.11
C LEU A 112 19.56 -0.13 4.42
N ILE A 113 19.18 1.03 3.90
CA ILE A 113 17.80 1.56 4.09
C ILE A 113 16.74 0.59 3.54
N THR A 114 17.01 -0.04 2.39
CA THR A 114 16.08 -1.02 1.81
C THR A 114 15.91 -2.25 2.72
N GLN A 115 17.01 -2.72 3.33
CA GLN A 115 17.00 -3.82 4.32
C GLN A 115 16.21 -3.43 5.56
N ASP A 116 16.44 -2.24 6.14
CA ASP A 116 15.71 -1.77 7.31
C ASP A 116 14.20 -1.68 7.07
N VAL A 117 13.79 -1.23 5.87
CA VAL A 117 12.39 -1.19 5.46
C VAL A 117 11.82 -2.61 5.31
N GLU A 118 12.58 -3.55 4.74
CA GLU A 118 12.16 -4.94 4.60
C GLU A 118 12.03 -5.64 5.96
N GLU A 119 12.97 -5.43 6.88
CA GLU A 119 12.89 -5.94 8.24
C GLU A 119 11.70 -5.36 9.01
N SER A 120 11.40 -4.07 8.82
CA SER A 120 10.21 -3.45 9.40
C SER A 120 8.92 -4.09 8.89
N TRP A 121 8.88 -4.46 7.61
CA TRP A 121 7.75 -5.17 7.04
C TRP A 121 7.58 -6.57 7.66
N PHE A 122 8.66 -7.32 7.84
CA PHE A 122 8.60 -8.65 8.46
C PHE A 122 8.13 -8.60 9.90
N ARG A 123 8.65 -7.66 10.71
CA ARG A 123 8.17 -7.46 12.09
C ARG A 123 6.68 -7.13 12.14
N LEU A 124 6.20 -6.27 11.21
CA LEU A 124 4.79 -5.93 11.11
C LEU A 124 3.92 -7.14 10.74
N GLU A 125 4.38 -7.99 9.79
CA GLU A 125 3.68 -9.22 9.43
C GLU A 125 3.62 -10.20 10.60
N ASP A 126 4.71 -10.40 11.31
CA ASP A 126 4.79 -11.32 12.45
C ASP A 126 3.85 -10.90 13.59
N GLU A 127 3.88 -9.63 13.98
CA GLU A 127 2.97 -9.09 14.99
C GLU A 127 1.51 -9.18 14.52
N LEU A 128 1.21 -8.80 13.28
CA LEU A 128 -0.15 -8.88 12.77
C LEU A 128 -0.72 -10.30 12.85
N LEU A 129 0.07 -11.34 12.55
CA LEU A 129 -0.37 -12.73 12.65
C LEU A 129 -0.69 -13.14 14.08
N LEU A 130 0.09 -12.69 15.07
CA LEU A 130 -0.18 -12.93 16.48
C LEU A 130 -1.54 -12.33 16.90
N TRP A 131 -1.81 -11.08 16.47
CA TRP A 131 -3.05 -10.40 16.80
C TRP A 131 -4.27 -10.93 16.04
N ILE A 132 -4.11 -11.40 14.80
CA ILE A 132 -5.24 -11.92 14.00
C ILE A 132 -5.57 -13.39 14.30
N LEU A 133 -4.66 -14.13 14.93
CA LEU A 133 -4.85 -15.55 15.25
C LEU A 133 -6.12 -15.82 16.07
N PRO A 134 -6.45 -15.06 17.16
CA PRO A 134 -7.67 -15.27 17.92
C PRO A 134 -8.93 -15.12 17.06
N LEU A 135 -8.99 -14.08 16.21
CA LEU A 135 -10.09 -13.92 15.26
C LEU A 135 -10.17 -15.09 14.27
N THR A 136 -9.01 -15.57 13.79
CA THR A 136 -8.96 -16.73 12.87
C THR A 136 -9.51 -18.01 13.53
N LYS A 137 -9.37 -18.15 14.84
CA LYS A 137 -9.98 -19.26 15.61
C LYS A 137 -11.50 -19.18 15.64
N ASP A 138 -12.05 -17.98 15.67
CA ASP A 138 -13.49 -17.70 15.78
C ASP A 138 -14.22 -17.74 14.43
N LEU A 139 -13.51 -17.83 13.31
CA LEU A 139 -14.14 -17.94 11.99
C LEU A 139 -14.85 -19.29 11.83
N SER A 140 -16.04 -19.29 11.23
CA SER A 140 -16.72 -20.52 10.82
C SER A 140 -16.01 -21.18 9.63
N ASP A 141 -16.27 -22.47 9.43
CA ASP A 141 -15.75 -23.20 8.27
C ASP A 141 -16.24 -22.60 6.94
N GLU A 142 -17.46 -22.06 6.91
CA GLU A 142 -18.00 -21.35 5.75
C GLU A 142 -17.21 -20.06 5.47
N GLN A 143 -16.92 -19.27 6.49
CA GLN A 143 -16.11 -18.05 6.37
C GLN A 143 -14.69 -18.36 5.86
N ILE A 144 -14.08 -19.44 6.37
CA ILE A 144 -12.76 -19.90 5.90
C ILE A 144 -12.82 -20.32 4.43
N ASN A 145 -13.82 -21.11 4.03
CA ASN A 145 -13.99 -21.54 2.64
C ASN A 145 -14.19 -20.34 1.72
N ASN A 146 -15.01 -19.37 2.10
CA ASN A 146 -15.23 -18.14 1.33
C ASN A 146 -13.94 -17.32 1.21
N PHE A 147 -13.19 -17.17 2.29
CA PHE A 147 -11.88 -16.50 2.28
C PHE A 147 -10.91 -17.17 1.29
N LEU A 148 -10.78 -18.49 1.32
CA LEU A 148 -9.90 -19.24 0.43
C LEU A 148 -10.34 -19.11 -1.03
N GLN A 149 -11.65 -19.12 -1.30
CA GLN A 149 -12.20 -18.91 -2.64
C GLN A 149 -11.88 -17.50 -3.17
N VAL A 150 -12.01 -16.47 -2.33
CA VAL A 150 -11.62 -15.10 -2.70
C VAL A 150 -10.13 -15.03 -3.01
N MET A 151 -9.28 -15.64 -2.19
CA MET A 151 -7.83 -15.68 -2.41
C MET A 151 -7.46 -16.38 -3.73
N GLN A 152 -8.14 -17.50 -4.06
CA GLN A 152 -7.97 -18.21 -5.34
C GLN A 152 -8.40 -17.34 -6.52
N THR A 153 -9.57 -16.70 -6.43
CA THR A 153 -10.10 -15.81 -7.47
C THR A 153 -9.12 -14.66 -7.75
N LYS A 154 -8.65 -13.97 -6.70
CA LYS A 154 -7.66 -12.89 -6.84
C LYS A 154 -6.32 -13.39 -7.42
N THR A 155 -5.97 -14.65 -7.17
CA THR A 155 -4.76 -15.27 -7.76
C THR A 155 -4.95 -15.52 -9.25
N ILE A 156 -6.10 -16.04 -9.68
CA ILE A 156 -6.45 -16.26 -11.09
C ILE A 156 -6.52 -14.92 -11.85
N GLU A 157 -7.11 -13.90 -11.26
CA GLU A 157 -7.15 -12.54 -11.84
C GLU A 157 -5.73 -11.98 -12.06
N SER A 158 -4.85 -12.18 -11.08
CA SER A 158 -3.45 -11.76 -11.16
C SER A 158 -2.71 -12.56 -12.24
N GLU A 159 -2.92 -13.87 -12.33
CA GLU A 159 -2.37 -14.73 -13.37
C GLU A 159 -2.79 -14.24 -14.77
N ASN A 160 -4.08 -14.01 -14.97
CA ASN A 160 -4.62 -13.49 -16.21
C ASN A 160 -4.07 -12.11 -16.59
N ARG A 161 -3.81 -11.26 -15.62
CA ARG A 161 -3.26 -9.92 -15.83
C ARG A 161 -1.79 -9.94 -16.18
N TYR A 162 -0.99 -10.72 -15.46
CA TYR A 162 0.48 -10.64 -15.52
C TYR A 162 1.11 -11.61 -16.50
N LEU A 163 0.63 -12.86 -16.60
CA LEU A 163 1.26 -13.84 -17.49
C LEU A 163 0.94 -13.61 -18.97
N LYS A 164 -0.18 -12.93 -19.27
CA LYS A 164 -0.56 -12.63 -20.67
C LYS A 164 0.21 -11.45 -21.28
N ARG A 165 0.90 -10.64 -20.47
CA ARG A 165 1.67 -9.51 -20.99
C ARG A 165 3.01 -9.98 -21.58
N ASN A 166 3.38 -9.41 -22.73
CA ASN A 166 4.69 -9.65 -23.32
C ASN A 166 5.78 -8.79 -22.61
N ASP A 167 7.04 -8.99 -22.97
CA ASP A 167 8.17 -8.31 -22.33
C ASP A 167 8.15 -6.79 -22.53
N GLN A 168 7.64 -6.30 -23.66
CA GLN A 168 7.51 -4.85 -23.89
C GLN A 168 6.51 -4.23 -22.92
N VAL A 169 5.38 -4.89 -22.71
CA VAL A 169 4.36 -4.45 -21.72
C VAL A 169 4.93 -4.54 -20.31
N TYR A 170 5.65 -5.63 -19.97
CA TYR A 170 6.32 -5.77 -18.67
C TYR A 170 7.29 -4.63 -18.39
N GLN A 171 8.17 -4.31 -19.35
CA GLN A 171 9.13 -3.20 -19.21
C GLN A 171 8.44 -1.84 -19.09
N LYS A 172 7.38 -1.61 -19.88
CA LYS A 172 6.56 -0.39 -19.80
C LYS A 172 5.89 -0.24 -18.43
N ASP A 173 5.35 -1.33 -17.88
CA ASP A 173 4.72 -1.33 -16.57
C ASP A 173 5.74 -1.04 -15.46
N ASN A 174 6.95 -1.64 -15.53
CA ASN A 174 8.04 -1.34 -14.60
C ASN A 174 8.48 0.11 -14.69
N TYR A 175 8.66 0.64 -15.91
CA TYR A 175 8.96 2.06 -16.12
C TYR A 175 7.92 2.97 -15.48
N ASN A 176 6.64 2.72 -15.73
CA ASN A 176 5.55 3.52 -15.19
C ASN A 176 5.49 3.45 -13.66
N ARG A 177 5.69 2.26 -13.06
CA ARG A 177 5.72 2.04 -11.62
C ARG A 177 6.88 2.77 -10.96
N LEU A 178 8.11 2.58 -11.44
CA LEU A 178 9.30 3.24 -10.93
C LEU A 178 9.16 4.77 -11.03
N ARG A 179 8.80 5.26 -12.22
CA ARG A 179 8.57 6.69 -12.44
C ARG A 179 7.50 7.27 -11.51
N LYS A 180 6.37 6.58 -11.32
CA LYS A 180 5.28 7.02 -10.44
C LYS A 180 5.76 7.10 -8.99
N ASN A 181 6.49 6.10 -8.53
CA ASN A 181 6.97 6.05 -7.14
C ASN A 181 8.03 7.14 -6.89
N LEU A 182 9.05 7.23 -7.73
CA LEU A 182 10.10 8.25 -7.59
C LEU A 182 9.53 9.68 -7.64
N ARG A 183 8.55 9.95 -8.52
CA ARG A 183 7.91 11.27 -8.60
C ARG A 183 7.22 11.73 -7.31
N ARG A 184 6.85 10.83 -6.42
CA ARG A 184 6.27 11.20 -5.11
C ARG A 184 7.29 11.94 -4.23
N PHE A 185 8.56 11.59 -4.37
CA PHE A 185 9.65 12.14 -3.57
C PHE A 185 10.31 13.33 -4.28
N ILE A 186 10.75 13.16 -5.51
CA ILE A 186 11.51 14.18 -6.24
C ILE A 186 10.64 15.11 -7.10
N GLY A 187 9.37 14.85 -7.29
CA GLY A 187 8.48 15.64 -8.15
C GLY A 187 8.72 15.41 -9.66
N THR A 188 8.84 16.48 -10.43
CA THR A 188 9.02 16.39 -11.89
C THR A 188 10.44 15.94 -12.25
N MET A 189 10.56 14.84 -12.98
CA MET A 189 11.84 14.29 -13.43
C MET A 189 12.43 15.05 -14.62
N THR A 190 13.75 15.21 -14.64
CA THR A 190 14.52 15.67 -15.79
C THR A 190 14.48 14.66 -16.94
N LYS A 191 14.99 15.03 -18.11
CA LYS A 191 15.13 14.08 -19.25
C LYS A 191 16.11 12.96 -18.90
N GLU A 192 17.23 13.32 -18.30
CA GLU A 192 18.25 12.36 -17.83
C GLU A 192 17.68 11.35 -16.84
N GLN A 193 17.00 11.80 -15.77
CA GLN A 193 16.37 10.94 -14.79
C GLN A 193 15.34 9.98 -15.41
N ARG A 194 14.59 10.42 -16.44
CA ARG A 194 13.67 9.53 -17.16
C ARG A 194 14.39 8.45 -17.96
N GLU A 195 15.55 8.75 -18.55
CA GLU A 195 16.37 7.74 -19.26
C GLU A 195 16.99 6.74 -18.26
N LEU A 196 17.41 7.18 -17.06
CA LEU A 196 17.85 6.27 -16.00
C LEU A 196 16.73 5.29 -15.61
N VAL A 197 15.51 5.78 -15.37
CA VAL A 197 14.35 4.91 -15.07
C VAL A 197 14.05 3.95 -16.22
N LYS A 198 14.17 4.40 -17.47
CA LYS A 198 13.94 3.57 -18.65
C LYS A 198 14.99 2.47 -18.79
N SER A 199 16.25 2.79 -18.55
CA SER A 199 17.34 1.82 -18.54
C SER A 199 17.12 0.76 -17.45
N ALA A 200 16.88 1.18 -16.21
CA ALA A 200 16.61 0.27 -15.09
C ALA A 200 15.41 -0.64 -15.38
N SER A 201 14.31 -0.08 -15.92
CA SER A 201 13.12 -0.88 -16.22
C SER A 201 13.35 -1.98 -17.26
N LYS A 202 14.29 -1.77 -18.22
CA LYS A 202 14.68 -2.76 -19.21
C LYS A 202 15.60 -3.84 -18.65
N SER A 203 16.42 -3.50 -17.65
CA SER A 203 17.36 -4.43 -17.01
C SER A 203 16.69 -5.36 -16.01
N MET A 204 15.48 -5.03 -15.54
CA MET A 204 14.76 -5.87 -14.59
C MET A 204 14.40 -7.23 -15.17
N ARG A 205 14.68 -8.28 -14.41
CA ARG A 205 14.31 -9.66 -14.71
C ARG A 205 12.83 -9.88 -14.42
N ARG A 206 12.18 -10.63 -15.28
CA ARG A 206 10.77 -10.97 -15.12
C ARG A 206 10.60 -12.02 -14.02
N VAL A 207 9.66 -11.78 -13.11
CA VAL A 207 9.38 -12.65 -11.96
C VAL A 207 7.90 -13.04 -11.85
N ASP A 208 7.10 -12.75 -12.88
CA ASP A 208 5.65 -12.93 -12.87
C ASP A 208 5.26 -14.38 -12.64
N THR A 209 5.90 -15.31 -13.35
CA THR A 209 5.58 -16.74 -13.29
C THR A 209 5.85 -17.32 -11.91
N GLU A 210 7.04 -17.05 -11.38
CA GLU A 210 7.44 -17.51 -10.06
C GLU A 210 6.57 -16.87 -8.96
N TRP A 211 6.27 -15.58 -9.10
CA TRP A 211 5.39 -14.86 -8.15
C TRP A 211 3.99 -15.50 -8.13
N ILE A 212 3.38 -15.81 -9.28
CA ILE A 212 2.08 -16.48 -9.35
C ILE A 212 2.15 -17.89 -8.73
N GLN A 213 3.22 -18.64 -9.01
CA GLN A 213 3.41 -19.98 -8.44
C GLN A 213 3.54 -19.93 -6.91
N ASN A 214 4.34 -18.99 -6.39
CA ASN A 214 4.50 -18.79 -4.94
C ASN A 214 3.16 -18.40 -4.30
N ARG A 215 2.38 -17.53 -4.94
CA ARG A 215 1.04 -17.15 -4.48
C ARG A 215 0.08 -18.35 -4.45
N LYS A 216 0.08 -19.20 -5.47
CA LYS A 216 -0.70 -20.45 -5.50
C LYS A 216 -0.31 -21.39 -4.35
N LYS A 217 1.00 -21.55 -4.11
CA LYS A 217 1.50 -22.35 -2.98
C LYS A 217 1.06 -21.78 -1.64
N LEU A 218 1.14 -20.46 -1.47
CA LEU A 218 0.69 -19.79 -0.25
C LEU A 218 -0.80 -20.05 0.01
N VAL A 219 -1.66 -19.91 -1.00
CA VAL A 219 -3.11 -20.16 -0.86
C VAL A 219 -3.38 -21.63 -0.52
N ALA A 220 -2.69 -22.57 -1.16
CA ALA A 220 -2.80 -23.99 -0.86
C ALA A 220 -2.34 -24.32 0.57
N ASN A 221 -1.24 -23.72 1.03
CA ASN A 221 -0.71 -23.89 2.38
C ASN A 221 -1.69 -23.31 3.41
N LEU A 222 -2.21 -22.11 3.19
CA LEU A 222 -3.27 -21.51 4.02
C LEU A 222 -4.49 -22.44 4.10
N GLY A 223 -4.94 -23.01 2.98
CA GLY A 223 -6.04 -23.96 2.96
C GLY A 223 -5.77 -25.20 3.82
N SER A 224 -4.54 -25.71 3.82
CA SER A 224 -4.13 -26.81 4.69
C SER A 224 -4.08 -26.43 6.17
N ILE A 225 -3.57 -25.25 6.47
CA ILE A 225 -3.44 -24.74 7.85
C ILE A 225 -4.82 -24.49 8.44
N LEU A 226 -5.72 -23.84 7.68
CA LEU A 226 -7.05 -23.45 8.12
C LEU A 226 -8.06 -24.63 8.23
N GLN A 227 -7.64 -25.86 7.88
CA GLN A 227 -8.37 -27.07 8.30
C GLN A 227 -8.30 -27.30 9.83
N ARG A 228 -7.51 -26.52 10.56
CA ARG A 228 -7.40 -26.50 12.02
C ARG A 228 -7.07 -27.86 12.64
N LYS A 229 -6.26 -28.67 11.92
CA LYS A 229 -5.71 -29.91 12.48
C LYS A 229 -4.64 -29.61 13.53
N GLU A 230 -4.15 -30.64 14.21
CA GLU A 230 -3.12 -30.50 15.23
C GLU A 230 -1.99 -29.53 14.85
N SER A 231 -1.60 -28.69 15.78
CA SER A 231 -0.54 -27.67 15.62
C SER A 231 -0.75 -26.63 14.51
N TRP A 232 -2.01 -26.44 14.03
CA TRP A 232 -2.31 -25.48 12.97
C TRP A 232 -1.96 -24.03 13.35
N GLU A 233 -2.10 -23.63 14.61
CA GLU A 233 -1.79 -22.28 15.11
C GLU A 233 -0.30 -21.95 14.94
N LYS A 234 0.58 -22.90 15.28
CA LYS A 234 2.03 -22.73 15.06
C LYS A 234 2.34 -22.56 13.58
N ARG A 235 1.71 -23.38 12.73
CA ARG A 235 1.87 -23.29 11.27
C ARG A 235 1.30 -21.98 10.71
N PHE A 236 0.24 -21.46 11.29
CA PHE A 236 -0.34 -20.17 10.90
C PHE A 236 0.61 -19.02 11.22
N ILE A 237 1.16 -18.96 12.42
CA ILE A 237 2.12 -17.92 12.84
C ILE A 237 3.42 -18.01 12.00
N SER A 238 3.89 -19.21 11.71
CA SER A 238 5.12 -19.40 10.91
C SER A 238 4.95 -19.18 9.41
N ILE A 239 3.76 -18.81 8.93
CA ILE A 239 3.51 -18.65 7.48
C ILE A 239 4.25 -17.47 6.86
N THR A 240 4.68 -16.51 7.68
CA THR A 240 5.56 -15.39 7.28
C THR A 240 6.97 -15.84 6.98
N HIS A 241 7.44 -16.91 7.61
CA HIS A 241 8.77 -17.52 7.34
C HIS A 241 8.73 -18.23 5.98
N ARG A 242 8.92 -17.43 4.91
CA ARG A 242 8.63 -17.81 3.52
C ARG A 242 9.72 -18.59 2.80
N ASP A 243 10.85 -18.88 3.45
CA ASP A 243 12.00 -19.49 2.78
C ASP A 243 11.66 -20.80 2.06
N ASP A 244 10.76 -21.59 2.62
CA ASP A 244 10.30 -22.85 2.03
C ASP A 244 9.25 -22.67 0.92
N LEU A 245 8.56 -21.51 0.90
CA LEU A 245 7.49 -21.25 -0.07
C LEU A 245 8.00 -20.58 -1.34
N VAL A 246 9.17 -19.96 -1.27
CA VAL A 246 9.73 -19.13 -2.34
C VAL A 246 10.85 -19.88 -3.07
N SER A 247 10.72 -20.05 -4.39
CA SER A 247 11.75 -20.72 -5.18
C SER A 247 13.07 -19.93 -5.18
N LYS A 248 14.20 -20.64 -5.26
CA LYS A 248 15.54 -20.02 -5.37
C LYS A 248 15.59 -19.03 -6.54
N ASN A 249 15.07 -19.42 -7.70
CA ASN A 249 15.04 -18.57 -8.89
C ASN A 249 14.28 -17.26 -8.66
N TYR A 250 13.18 -17.31 -7.93
CA TYR A 250 12.45 -16.07 -7.55
C TYR A 250 13.30 -15.18 -6.64
N ARG A 251 13.91 -15.75 -5.60
CA ARG A 251 14.76 -14.98 -4.67
C ARG A 251 15.91 -14.30 -5.39
N ASP A 252 16.63 -15.04 -6.24
CA ASP A 252 17.77 -14.52 -7.00
C ASP A 252 17.37 -13.40 -7.95
N ASN A 253 16.25 -13.56 -8.68
CA ASN A 253 15.73 -12.54 -9.59
C ASN A 253 15.13 -11.34 -8.84
N TYR A 254 14.50 -11.56 -7.69
CA TYR A 254 14.00 -10.49 -6.85
C TYR A 254 15.16 -9.65 -6.27
N ALA A 255 16.18 -10.31 -5.69
CA ALA A 255 17.37 -9.63 -5.18
C ALA A 255 18.08 -8.81 -6.28
N TYR A 256 18.23 -9.38 -7.49
CA TYR A 256 18.76 -8.66 -8.64
C TYR A 256 17.92 -7.41 -8.98
N ASN A 257 16.60 -7.52 -8.96
CA ASN A 257 15.72 -6.38 -9.26
C ASN A 257 15.75 -5.31 -8.16
N ILE A 258 15.95 -5.70 -6.90
CA ILE A 258 16.18 -4.76 -5.79
C ILE A 258 17.50 -4.03 -5.99
N ASP A 259 18.58 -4.73 -6.32
CA ASP A 259 19.87 -4.12 -6.62
C ASP A 259 19.80 -3.08 -7.75
N ILE A 260 19.15 -3.42 -8.87
CA ILE A 260 18.88 -2.45 -9.97
C ILE A 260 18.08 -1.23 -9.46
N THR A 261 17.13 -1.45 -8.55
CA THR A 261 16.33 -0.36 -7.98
C THR A 261 17.16 0.53 -7.06
N ASN A 262 18.04 -0.05 -6.24
CA ASN A 262 18.92 0.69 -5.33
C ASN A 262 19.93 1.56 -6.13
N HIS A 263 20.54 1.00 -7.17
CA HIS A 263 21.39 1.76 -8.09
C HIS A 263 20.62 2.91 -8.77
N LEU A 264 19.38 2.67 -9.21
CA LEU A 264 18.54 3.71 -9.78
C LEU A 264 18.24 4.81 -8.78
N ILE A 265 17.87 4.46 -7.52
CA ILE A 265 17.58 5.45 -6.48
C ILE A 265 18.80 6.32 -6.21
N ALA A 266 19.98 5.72 -6.01
CA ALA A 266 21.23 6.45 -5.80
C ALA A 266 21.51 7.41 -6.97
N ALA A 267 21.44 6.94 -8.21
CA ALA A 267 21.66 7.76 -9.40
C ALA A 267 20.64 8.92 -9.52
N ILE A 268 19.36 8.68 -9.22
CA ILE A 268 18.33 9.71 -9.23
C ILE A 268 18.60 10.76 -8.14
N LEU A 269 18.98 10.34 -6.94
CA LEU A 269 19.28 11.23 -5.83
C LEU A 269 20.53 12.10 -6.11
N ASN A 270 21.54 11.55 -6.75
CA ASN A 270 22.75 12.29 -7.16
C ASN A 270 22.54 13.23 -8.35
N THR A 271 21.45 13.08 -9.10
CA THR A 271 21.07 13.97 -10.21
C THR A 271 19.94 14.94 -9.85
N ARG A 272 19.69 15.16 -8.56
CA ARG A 272 18.66 16.11 -8.07
C ARG A 272 18.99 17.52 -8.56
N THR A 273 17.96 18.24 -8.99
CA THR A 273 18.03 19.67 -9.23
C THR A 273 17.78 20.44 -7.92
N GLU A 274 18.23 21.69 -7.82
CA GLU A 274 17.91 22.55 -6.65
C GLU A 274 16.42 22.59 -6.31
N LYS A 275 15.54 22.51 -7.33
CA LYS A 275 14.09 22.48 -7.13
C LYS A 275 13.61 21.17 -6.53
N GLN A 276 14.27 20.07 -6.85
CA GLN A 276 13.95 18.74 -6.32
C GLN A 276 14.48 18.57 -4.89
N ASP A 277 15.60 19.19 -4.59
CA ASP A 277 16.23 19.17 -3.27
C ASP A 277 15.43 19.92 -2.21
N LYS A 278 14.68 20.95 -2.61
CA LYS A 278 13.79 21.71 -1.74
C LYS A 278 12.43 21.04 -1.47
N LYS A 279 12.20 19.85 -2.00
CA LYS A 279 10.93 19.15 -1.87
C LYS A 279 10.97 18.06 -0.82
#